data_2f8165edd4d328448e84deaf7b7720a5
#
_entry.id   2f8165edd4d328448e84deaf7b7720a5
#
_cell.length_a   1.000
_cell.length_b   1.000
_cell.length_c   1.000
_cell.angle_alpha   90.00
_cell.angle_beta   90.00
_cell.angle_gamma   90.00
#
_symmetry.space_group_name_H-M   'P 1'
#
loop_
_entity.id
_entity.type
_entity.pdbx_description
1 polymer ?
#
loop_
_entity_poly.entity_id
_entity_poly.type
_entity_poly.pdbx_seq_one_letter_code
_entity_poly.pdbx_strand_id
1 'polypeptide(L)'
;PTAGSVILDGKDLAAVKESDAAAFRLVLRGADGQALSERKVKPAGPTFTVDFGTLAYAGDATLEVTLDDAVAKKVCGRKTLRLKVVPTPRLKPGEVFITETGDTLIDGRKFMPLGFFTSLGGGGVHDLEKAKRAMARIRAAGFNTILEYWNTTFEARNVADFYDALKANGLKLIFNFSGGYRGDVSNHVARARRQLEADVPLLAWYTLDEADFSHLPALRALRHGLNELDPGHPTWQVNIRDIEPYLDVADVLGGDHYLVGKGQGCLKQMNRYMALAASCRPATMWYCPQCFN
;
A
#
# COMPACT_ATOMS: atom_id res chain seq x y z
N PRO A 1 10.49 -0.92 14.99
CA PRO A 1 10.34 -2.36 15.03
C PRO A 1 10.16 -2.93 13.62
N THR A 2 10.73 -4.11 13.35
CA THR A 2 10.56 -4.77 12.06
C THR A 2 9.50 -5.84 12.22
N ALA A 3 8.39 -5.71 11.50
CA ALA A 3 7.32 -6.69 11.45
C ALA A 3 7.25 -7.35 10.06
N GLY A 4 6.79 -8.59 10.01
CA GLY A 4 6.60 -9.32 8.76
C GLY A 4 5.32 -10.13 8.80
N SER A 5 4.67 -10.26 7.66
CA SER A 5 3.52 -11.14 7.48
C SER A 5 3.93 -12.39 6.70
N VAL A 6 3.46 -13.55 7.14
CA VAL A 6 3.61 -14.81 6.43
C VAL A 6 2.23 -15.28 5.99
N ILE A 7 2.05 -15.47 4.69
CA ILE A 7 0.83 -16.00 4.10
C ILE A 7 1.08 -17.48 3.81
N LEU A 8 0.21 -18.33 4.36
CA LEU A 8 0.22 -19.77 4.10
C LEU A 8 -0.68 -20.10 2.92
N ASP A 9 -0.22 -20.93 2.02
CA ASP A 9 -1.09 -21.52 1.01
C ASP A 9 -2.02 -22.60 1.66
N GLY A 10 -3.12 -22.94 0.99
CA GLY A 10 -4.12 -23.86 1.55
C GLY A 10 -3.62 -25.28 1.85
N LYS A 11 -2.48 -25.71 1.27
CA LYS A 11 -1.85 -27.01 1.53
C LYS A 11 -1.10 -27.02 2.86
N ASP A 12 -0.41 -25.91 3.14
CA ASP A 12 0.31 -25.72 4.40
C ASP A 12 -0.67 -25.60 5.58
N LEU A 13 -1.87 -25.02 5.33
CA LEU A 13 -2.95 -24.93 6.31
C LEU A 13 -3.55 -26.29 6.70
N ALA A 14 -3.66 -27.23 5.78
CA ALA A 14 -4.17 -28.57 6.08
C ALA A 14 -3.21 -29.30 7.04
N ALA A 15 -1.90 -29.24 6.77
CA ALA A 15 -0.89 -29.84 7.64
C ALA A 15 -0.85 -29.22 9.06
N VAL A 16 -1.16 -27.92 9.18
CA VAL A 16 -1.21 -27.22 10.47
C VAL A 16 -2.46 -27.56 11.26
N LYS A 17 -3.60 -27.80 10.59
CA LYS A 17 -4.86 -28.16 11.24
C LYS A 17 -4.87 -29.58 11.80
N GLU A 18 -4.09 -30.49 11.22
CA GLU A 18 -4.02 -31.89 11.63
C GLU A 18 -3.10 -32.14 12.83
N SER A 19 -2.27 -31.15 13.19
CA SER A 19 -1.33 -31.28 14.30
C SER A 19 -1.36 -30.06 15.21
N ASP A 20 -1.89 -30.23 16.40
CA ASP A 20 -1.82 -29.21 17.48
C ASP A 20 -0.39 -28.87 17.89
N ALA A 21 0.57 -29.66 17.48
CA ALA A 21 2.00 -29.50 17.78
C ALA A 21 2.79 -28.81 16.67
N ALA A 22 2.18 -28.51 15.52
CA ALA A 22 2.85 -27.83 14.42
C ALA A 22 3.08 -26.34 14.76
N ALA A 23 4.27 -25.86 14.50
CA ALA A 23 4.64 -24.48 14.70
C ALA A 23 5.57 -24.01 13.57
N PHE A 24 5.46 -22.73 13.21
CA PHE A 24 6.43 -22.09 12.35
C PHE A 24 7.61 -21.59 13.17
N ARG A 25 8.80 -21.94 12.72
CA ARG A 25 10.05 -21.35 13.17
C ARG A 25 10.55 -20.41 12.10
N LEU A 26 10.75 -19.15 12.45
CA LEU A 26 11.22 -18.09 11.57
C LEU A 26 12.56 -17.60 12.08
N VAL A 27 13.57 -17.65 11.24
CA VAL A 27 14.93 -17.15 11.56
C VAL A 27 15.30 -16.09 10.55
N LEU A 28 15.46 -14.85 11.03
CA LEU A 28 15.98 -13.75 10.24
C LEU A 28 17.50 -13.72 10.38
N ARG A 29 18.22 -13.76 9.25
CA ARG A 29 19.69 -13.72 9.21
C ARG A 29 20.16 -12.50 8.43
N GLY A 30 21.26 -11.89 8.88
CA GLY A 30 21.98 -10.88 8.14
C GLY A 30 22.74 -11.48 6.94
N ALA A 31 23.35 -10.61 6.15
CA ALA A 31 24.16 -10.99 4.98
C ALA A 31 25.35 -11.90 5.34
N ASP A 32 25.87 -11.79 6.56
CA ASP A 32 26.92 -12.61 7.14
C ASP A 32 26.44 -13.98 7.64
N GLY A 33 25.14 -14.27 7.53
CA GLY A 33 24.51 -15.48 8.03
C GLY A 33 24.20 -15.49 9.54
N GLN A 34 24.60 -14.46 10.30
CA GLN A 34 24.29 -14.37 11.72
C GLN A 34 22.77 -14.23 11.94
N ALA A 35 22.23 -14.94 12.92
CA ALA A 35 20.83 -14.82 13.30
C ALA A 35 20.59 -13.46 13.99
N LEU A 36 19.76 -12.63 13.37
CA LEU A 36 19.34 -11.33 13.89
C LEU A 36 18.15 -11.46 14.83
N SER A 37 17.25 -12.37 14.52
CA SER A 37 16.07 -12.66 15.33
C SER A 37 15.55 -14.06 15.02
N GLU A 38 14.97 -14.71 16.03
CA GLU A 38 14.29 -15.99 15.89
C GLU A 38 12.91 -15.91 16.56
N ARG A 39 11.90 -16.48 15.89
CA ARG A 39 10.53 -16.57 16.42
C ARG A 39 9.99 -17.96 16.17
N LYS A 40 9.18 -18.42 17.13
CA LYS A 40 8.36 -19.61 16.99
C LYS A 40 6.90 -19.21 17.16
N VAL A 41 6.09 -19.51 16.17
CA VAL A 41 4.70 -19.03 16.12
C VAL A 41 3.77 -20.18 15.79
N LYS A 42 2.69 -20.29 16.55
CA LYS A 42 1.56 -21.18 16.25
C LYS A 42 0.56 -20.36 15.44
N PRO A 43 0.28 -20.69 14.19
CA PRO A 43 -0.64 -19.89 13.37
C PRO A 43 -2.07 -20.00 13.90
N ALA A 44 -2.75 -18.88 14.01
CA ALA A 44 -4.15 -18.82 14.42
C ALA A 44 -5.13 -18.73 13.24
N GLY A 45 -4.60 -18.71 12.00
CA GLY A 45 -5.41 -18.57 10.78
C GLY A 45 -4.56 -18.65 9.51
N PRO A 46 -5.16 -18.38 8.33
CA PRO A 46 -4.45 -18.44 7.04
C PRO A 46 -3.34 -17.39 6.91
N THR A 47 -3.44 -16.31 7.67
CA THR A 47 -2.42 -15.25 7.74
C THR A 47 -2.12 -14.92 9.20
N PHE A 48 -0.86 -14.63 9.50
CA PHE A 48 -0.46 -14.16 10.81
C PHE A 48 0.75 -13.23 10.70
N THR A 49 0.83 -12.28 11.62
CA THR A 49 1.92 -11.33 11.69
C THR A 49 2.96 -11.80 12.68
N VAL A 50 4.23 -11.74 12.29
CA VAL A 50 5.36 -12.06 13.17
C VAL A 50 6.14 -10.78 13.41
N ASP A 51 6.22 -10.38 14.68
CA ASP A 51 7.03 -9.25 15.12
C ASP A 51 8.45 -9.76 15.45
N PHE A 52 9.46 -9.26 14.73
CA PHE A 52 10.86 -9.54 14.96
C PHE A 52 11.50 -8.63 16.02
N GLY A 53 10.74 -7.66 16.54
CA GLY A 53 11.23 -6.66 17.48
C GLY A 53 12.10 -5.60 16.82
N THR A 54 12.78 -4.81 17.64
CA THR A 54 13.72 -3.79 17.15
C THR A 54 15.02 -4.45 16.71
N LEU A 55 15.40 -4.25 15.46
CA LEU A 55 16.65 -4.76 14.90
C LEU A 55 17.67 -3.62 14.80
N ALA A 56 18.87 -3.86 15.34
CA ALA A 56 20.02 -2.98 15.15
C ALA A 56 20.81 -3.37 13.87
N TYR A 57 20.06 -3.63 12.78
CA TYR A 57 20.62 -4.10 11.52
C TYR A 57 19.93 -3.39 10.36
N ALA A 58 20.68 -3.07 9.32
CA ALA A 58 20.20 -2.59 8.04
C ALA A 58 21.02 -3.21 6.92
N GLY A 59 20.38 -3.66 5.86
CA GLY A 59 21.03 -4.31 4.73
C GLY A 59 20.29 -5.56 4.26
N ASP A 60 20.94 -6.32 3.38
CA ASP A 60 20.40 -7.56 2.85
C ASP A 60 20.26 -8.60 3.94
N ALA A 61 19.14 -9.29 3.96
CA ALA A 61 18.83 -10.31 4.95
C ALA A 61 18.12 -11.50 4.30
N THR A 62 18.11 -12.61 5.02
CA THR A 62 17.43 -13.83 4.63
C THR A 62 16.49 -14.26 5.74
N LEU A 63 15.21 -14.47 5.40
CA LEU A 63 14.23 -15.05 6.29
C LEU A 63 14.06 -16.54 5.96
N GLU A 64 14.45 -17.38 6.88
CA GLU A 64 14.21 -18.84 6.83
C GLU A 64 12.91 -19.13 7.59
N VAL A 65 11.97 -19.76 6.91
CA VAL A 65 10.69 -20.20 7.49
C VAL A 65 10.67 -21.73 7.45
N THR A 66 10.52 -22.36 8.60
CA THR A 66 10.34 -23.81 8.71
C THR A 66 9.02 -24.14 9.40
N LEU A 67 8.34 -25.15 8.92
CA LEU A 67 7.19 -25.74 9.59
C LEU A 67 7.69 -27.00 10.32
N ASP A 68 7.70 -26.94 11.63
CA ASP A 68 8.14 -28.01 12.52
C ASP A 68 6.94 -28.70 13.15
N ASP A 69 6.88 -30.04 13.09
CA ASP A 69 5.98 -30.85 13.90
C ASP A 69 6.75 -31.41 15.10
N ALA A 70 6.41 -30.92 16.29
CA ALA A 70 7.11 -31.27 17.52
C ALA A 70 6.82 -32.73 17.96
N VAL A 71 5.68 -33.29 17.60
CA VAL A 71 5.30 -34.69 17.92
C VAL A 71 6.01 -35.65 16.98
N ALA A 72 5.95 -35.37 15.69
CA ALA A 72 6.62 -36.20 14.68
C ALA A 72 8.14 -35.97 14.64
N LYS A 73 8.65 -34.97 15.34
CA LYS A 73 10.08 -34.53 15.31
C LYS A 73 10.57 -34.33 13.86
N LYS A 74 9.73 -33.76 13.02
CA LYS A 74 9.95 -33.64 11.57
C LYS A 74 9.77 -32.21 11.10
N VAL A 75 10.66 -31.78 10.21
CA VAL A 75 10.45 -30.56 9.40
C VAL A 75 9.51 -30.89 8.25
N CYS A 76 8.31 -30.32 8.25
CA CYS A 76 7.29 -30.56 7.24
C CYS A 76 7.46 -29.67 5.99
N GLY A 77 8.12 -28.54 6.15
CA GLY A 77 8.37 -27.63 5.04
C GLY A 77 9.44 -26.58 5.38
N ARG A 78 10.12 -26.08 4.35
CA ARG A 78 11.08 -24.99 4.48
C ARG A 78 10.94 -24.03 3.31
N LYS A 79 11.00 -22.73 3.61
CA LYS A 79 11.07 -21.67 2.60
C LYS A 79 12.09 -20.64 3.02
N THR A 80 12.83 -20.11 2.06
CA THR A 80 13.80 -19.05 2.26
C THR A 80 13.41 -17.84 1.42
N LEU A 81 13.33 -16.68 2.05
CA LEU A 81 13.00 -15.41 1.40
C LEU A 81 14.19 -14.47 1.54
N ARG A 82 14.57 -13.85 0.43
CA ARG A 82 15.54 -12.74 0.45
C ARG A 82 14.78 -11.44 0.67
N LEU A 83 15.28 -10.61 1.56
CA LEU A 83 14.67 -9.33 1.89
C LEU A 83 15.75 -8.31 2.25
N LYS A 84 15.38 -7.07 2.29
CA LYS A 84 16.26 -5.98 2.73
C LYS A 84 15.64 -5.37 3.99
N VAL A 85 16.42 -5.36 5.07
CA VAL A 85 16.06 -4.65 6.29
C VAL A 85 16.47 -3.20 6.10
N VAL A 86 15.49 -2.30 6.09
CA VAL A 86 15.72 -0.86 6.00
C VAL A 86 15.54 -0.22 7.38
N PRO A 87 16.40 0.72 7.78
CA PRO A 87 16.17 1.47 9.01
C PRO A 87 14.83 2.19 8.93
N THR A 88 14.17 2.37 10.08
CA THR A 88 13.00 3.25 10.14
C THR A 88 13.45 4.63 9.65
N PRO A 89 12.91 5.14 8.55
CA PRO A 89 13.36 6.41 8.01
C PRO A 89 13.11 7.51 9.04
N ARG A 90 14.04 8.45 9.17
CA ARG A 90 13.73 9.72 9.82
C ARG A 90 12.81 10.48 8.87
N LEU A 91 11.53 10.51 9.20
CA LEU A 91 10.54 11.19 8.40
C LEU A 91 10.84 12.67 8.33
N LYS A 92 10.86 13.21 7.13
CA LYS A 92 10.90 14.65 6.87
C LYS A 92 9.49 15.22 7.07
N PRO A 93 9.36 16.52 7.31
CA PRO A 93 8.05 17.17 7.38
C PRO A 93 7.20 16.85 6.14
N GLY A 94 5.97 16.42 6.38
CA GLY A 94 5.00 16.08 5.34
C GLY A 94 5.05 14.65 4.83
N GLU A 95 6.09 13.86 5.16
CA GLU A 95 6.15 12.43 4.81
C GLU A 95 5.07 11.61 5.53
N VAL A 96 4.65 10.55 4.86
CA VAL A 96 3.55 9.68 5.29
C VAL A 96 4.10 8.36 5.78
N PHE A 97 3.72 7.96 6.96
CA PHE A 97 4.14 6.69 7.55
C PHE A 97 2.91 5.82 7.84
N ILE A 98 2.96 4.58 7.40
CA ILE A 98 1.96 3.57 7.74
C ILE A 98 2.51 2.75 8.91
N THR A 99 1.80 2.75 10.03
CA THR A 99 2.19 1.99 11.22
C THR A 99 1.92 0.49 11.03
N GLU A 100 2.49 -0.33 11.91
CA GLU A 100 2.22 -1.78 11.95
C GLU A 100 0.75 -2.12 12.22
N THR A 101 0.01 -1.19 12.84
CA THR A 101 -1.42 -1.32 13.09
C THR A 101 -2.28 -0.82 11.93
N GLY A 102 -1.64 -0.31 10.85
CA GLY A 102 -2.33 0.21 9.68
C GLY A 102 -2.78 1.68 9.82
N ASP A 103 -2.38 2.36 10.89
CA ASP A 103 -2.63 3.79 11.02
C ASP A 103 -1.75 4.58 10.03
N THR A 104 -2.33 5.57 9.39
CA THR A 104 -1.58 6.56 8.59
C THR A 104 -1.15 7.71 9.50
N LEU A 105 0.13 8.05 9.47
CA LEU A 105 0.67 9.19 10.20
C LEU A 105 1.29 10.19 9.22
N ILE A 106 1.10 11.48 9.49
CA ILE A 106 1.82 12.59 8.87
C ILE A 106 2.38 13.45 10.01
N ASP A 107 3.66 13.75 9.97
CA ASP A 107 4.35 14.48 11.05
C ASP A 107 4.13 13.85 12.43
N GLY A 108 4.06 12.52 12.50
CA GLY A 108 3.82 11.77 13.73
C GLY A 108 2.38 11.84 14.28
N ARG A 109 1.45 12.46 13.56
CA ARG A 109 0.04 12.58 13.95
C ARG A 109 -0.83 11.67 13.08
N LYS A 110 -1.86 11.06 13.69
CA LYS A 110 -2.83 10.26 12.95
C LYS A 110 -3.52 11.12 11.89
N PHE A 111 -3.54 10.60 10.68
CA PHE A 111 -4.19 11.20 9.52
C PHE A 111 -5.14 10.18 8.89
N MET A 112 -6.42 10.47 8.89
CA MET A 112 -7.41 9.67 8.19
C MET A 112 -7.65 10.30 6.82
N PRO A 113 -7.23 9.66 5.71
CA PRO A 113 -7.56 10.14 4.38
C PRO A 113 -9.08 10.19 4.19
N LEU A 114 -9.62 11.36 3.99
CA LEU A 114 -11.02 11.58 3.70
C LEU A 114 -11.12 12.52 2.50
N GLY A 115 -11.55 12.00 1.34
CA GLY A 115 -11.45 12.76 0.12
C GLY A 115 -12.32 12.27 -1.01
N PHE A 116 -12.07 12.80 -2.18
CA PHE A 116 -12.75 12.47 -3.41
C PHE A 116 -11.80 11.98 -4.48
N PHE A 117 -12.26 10.98 -5.21
CA PHE A 117 -11.81 10.66 -6.55
C PHE A 117 -12.50 11.64 -7.49
N THR A 118 -11.78 12.56 -8.10
CA THR A 118 -12.39 13.73 -8.77
C THR A 118 -11.65 14.17 -10.03
N SER A 119 -12.33 14.93 -10.82
CA SER A 119 -11.83 15.68 -11.97
C SER A 119 -12.05 17.17 -11.73
N LEU A 120 -11.18 17.82 -10.97
CA LEU A 120 -11.33 19.23 -10.57
C LEU A 120 -11.37 20.19 -11.76
N GLY A 121 -10.62 19.86 -12.81
CA GLY A 121 -10.56 20.65 -14.04
C GLY A 121 -11.70 20.40 -15.03
N GLY A 122 -12.58 19.41 -14.76
CA GLY A 122 -13.74 19.13 -15.63
C GLY A 122 -13.37 18.51 -16.98
N GLY A 123 -12.89 17.25 -16.98
CA GLY A 123 -12.80 16.42 -18.18
C GLY A 123 -11.97 16.98 -19.34
N GLY A 124 -10.77 17.48 -19.07
CA GLY A 124 -9.85 17.99 -20.10
C GLY A 124 -9.86 19.51 -20.29
N VAL A 125 -10.68 20.24 -19.56
CA VAL A 125 -10.64 21.70 -19.52
C VAL A 125 -9.78 22.15 -18.34
N HIS A 126 -8.67 22.84 -18.63
CA HIS A 126 -7.68 23.32 -17.67
C HIS A 126 -8.16 24.60 -16.95
N ASP A 127 -9.24 24.51 -16.22
CA ASP A 127 -9.75 25.65 -15.45
C ASP A 127 -9.20 25.59 -14.02
N LEU A 128 -8.02 26.19 -13.83
CA LEU A 128 -7.38 26.27 -12.52
C LEU A 128 -8.26 27.03 -11.51
N GLU A 129 -8.96 28.06 -11.93
CA GLU A 129 -9.83 28.83 -11.05
C GLU A 129 -11.06 28.01 -10.61
N LYS A 130 -11.60 27.18 -11.51
CA LYS A 130 -12.63 26.20 -11.15
C LYS A 130 -12.09 25.18 -10.16
N ALA A 131 -10.88 24.65 -10.39
CA ALA A 131 -10.23 23.72 -9.48
C ALA A 131 -10.02 24.34 -8.09
N LYS A 132 -9.51 25.59 -8.00
CA LYS A 132 -9.34 26.32 -6.73
C LYS A 132 -10.66 26.48 -5.98
N ARG A 133 -11.74 26.85 -6.65
CA ARG A 133 -13.06 26.95 -6.03
C ARG A 133 -13.56 25.59 -5.52
N ALA A 134 -13.34 24.52 -6.27
CA ALA A 134 -13.71 23.18 -5.85
C ALA A 134 -12.90 22.73 -4.62
N MET A 135 -11.59 22.96 -4.60
CA MET A 135 -10.71 22.67 -3.45
C MET A 135 -11.19 23.38 -2.18
N ALA A 136 -11.51 24.68 -2.27
CA ALA A 136 -12.03 25.44 -1.13
C ALA A 136 -13.35 24.84 -0.60
N ARG A 137 -14.25 24.43 -1.47
CA ARG A 137 -15.53 23.78 -1.08
C ARG A 137 -15.28 22.41 -0.43
N ILE A 138 -14.38 21.59 -1.00
CA ILE A 138 -14.00 20.28 -0.47
C ILE A 138 -13.43 20.46 0.94
N ARG A 139 -12.52 21.42 1.12
CA ARG A 139 -11.94 21.69 2.43
C ARG A 139 -12.97 22.21 3.44
N ALA A 140 -13.86 23.12 3.03
CA ALA A 140 -14.93 23.65 3.88
C ALA A 140 -15.92 22.55 4.32
N ALA A 141 -16.08 21.51 3.52
CA ALA A 141 -16.89 20.33 3.86
C ALA A 141 -16.15 19.33 4.80
N GLY A 142 -14.92 19.63 5.24
CA GLY A 142 -14.15 18.81 6.19
C GLY A 142 -13.24 17.76 5.56
N PHE A 143 -13.16 17.68 4.23
CA PHE A 143 -12.28 16.74 3.55
C PHE A 143 -10.83 17.26 3.53
N ASN A 144 -9.88 16.32 3.45
CA ASN A 144 -8.45 16.61 3.55
C ASN A 144 -7.60 15.99 2.42
N THR A 145 -8.22 15.23 1.53
CA THR A 145 -7.53 14.47 0.48
C THR A 145 -8.26 14.60 -0.85
N ILE A 146 -7.49 14.63 -1.92
CA ILE A 146 -7.99 14.59 -3.30
C ILE A 146 -7.18 13.56 -4.08
N LEU A 147 -7.86 12.73 -4.87
CA LEU A 147 -7.29 12.03 -6.00
C LEU A 147 -7.76 12.72 -7.27
N GLU A 148 -6.84 13.33 -8.00
CA GLU A 148 -7.16 13.98 -9.27
C GLU A 148 -6.95 12.99 -10.42
N TYR A 149 -8.04 12.65 -11.11
CA TYR A 149 -8.00 11.66 -12.19
C TYR A 149 -7.20 12.14 -13.41
N TRP A 150 -7.23 13.44 -13.68
CA TRP A 150 -6.57 14.06 -14.82
C TRP A 150 -5.33 14.88 -14.44
N ASN A 151 -4.47 14.38 -13.57
CA ASN A 151 -3.23 15.07 -13.18
C ASN A 151 -2.41 15.56 -14.37
N THR A 152 -2.32 14.74 -15.44
CA THR A 152 -1.57 15.08 -16.67
C THR A 152 -1.94 16.42 -17.24
N THR A 153 -3.15 16.85 -17.00
CA THR A 153 -3.71 18.11 -17.48
C THR A 153 -3.05 19.30 -16.77
N PHE A 154 -2.90 19.22 -15.45
CA PHE A 154 -2.25 20.27 -14.66
C PHE A 154 -0.72 20.19 -14.75
N GLU A 155 -0.14 19.00 -14.86
CA GLU A 155 1.30 18.79 -15.01
C GLU A 155 1.87 19.53 -16.21
N ALA A 156 1.13 19.57 -17.32
CA ALA A 156 1.63 20.15 -18.56
C ALA A 156 1.64 21.70 -18.57
N ARG A 157 0.90 22.36 -17.68
CA ARG A 157 0.66 23.81 -17.77
C ARG A 157 0.80 24.60 -16.48
N ASN A 158 0.21 24.11 -15.39
CA ASN A 158 -0.01 24.90 -14.16
C ASN A 158 0.26 24.08 -12.89
N VAL A 159 1.24 23.17 -12.92
CA VAL A 159 1.44 22.24 -11.80
C VAL A 159 1.78 22.96 -10.48
N ALA A 160 2.62 23.99 -10.52
CA ALA A 160 3.00 24.73 -9.34
C ALA A 160 1.79 25.43 -8.71
N ASP A 161 1.01 26.19 -9.51
CA ASP A 161 -0.18 26.88 -9.05
C ASP A 161 -1.25 25.92 -8.51
N PHE A 162 -1.35 24.72 -9.11
CA PHE A 162 -2.27 23.67 -8.65
C PHE A 162 -1.84 23.13 -7.28
N TYR A 163 -0.52 22.87 -7.10
CA TYR A 163 0.01 22.40 -5.81
C TYR A 163 -0.06 23.47 -4.74
N ASP A 164 0.19 24.72 -5.08
CA ASP A 164 0.03 25.83 -4.14
C ASP A 164 -1.43 26.00 -3.70
N ALA A 165 -2.37 25.81 -4.61
CA ALA A 165 -3.80 25.83 -4.26
C ALA A 165 -4.18 24.66 -3.33
N LEU A 166 -3.65 23.46 -3.54
CA LEU A 166 -3.83 22.32 -2.62
C LEU A 166 -3.27 22.63 -1.23
N LYS A 167 -2.02 23.13 -1.16
CA LYS A 167 -1.35 23.49 0.10
C LYS A 167 -2.12 24.59 0.85
N ALA A 168 -2.54 25.65 0.14
CA ALA A 168 -3.31 26.76 0.71
C ALA A 168 -4.64 26.29 1.33
N ASN A 169 -5.23 25.21 0.81
CA ASN A 169 -6.44 24.59 1.35
C ASN A 169 -6.14 23.46 2.34
N GLY A 170 -4.87 23.15 2.66
CA GLY A 170 -4.50 22.04 3.53
C GLY A 170 -4.97 20.67 3.00
N LEU A 171 -4.98 20.51 1.68
CA LEU A 171 -5.36 19.27 0.99
C LEU A 171 -4.11 18.48 0.59
N LYS A 172 -4.14 17.18 0.82
CA LYS A 172 -3.14 16.23 0.32
C LYS A 172 -3.60 15.63 -1.01
N LEU A 173 -2.63 15.34 -1.88
CA LEU A 173 -2.86 14.75 -3.20
C LEU A 173 -2.49 13.27 -3.21
N ILE A 174 -3.39 12.43 -3.66
CA ILE A 174 -3.05 11.10 -4.16
C ILE A 174 -2.78 11.26 -5.67
N PHE A 175 -1.50 11.10 -6.04
CA PHE A 175 -1.06 11.33 -7.40
C PHE A 175 -1.33 10.11 -8.28
N ASN A 176 -2.10 10.29 -9.35
CA ASN A 176 -2.58 9.22 -10.20
C ASN A 176 -1.67 8.98 -11.42
N PHE A 177 -1.15 7.75 -11.54
CA PHE A 177 -0.42 7.30 -12.74
C PHE A 177 -1.30 6.62 -13.79
N SER A 178 -2.50 6.16 -13.43
CA SER A 178 -3.32 5.25 -14.25
C SER A 178 -3.67 5.80 -15.64
N GLY A 179 -3.85 7.10 -15.79
CA GLY A 179 -4.20 7.73 -17.08
C GLY A 179 -3.14 7.62 -18.18
N GLY A 180 -1.94 7.16 -17.88
CA GLY A 180 -0.83 7.03 -18.82
C GLY A 180 -0.07 5.72 -18.74
N TYR A 181 -0.55 4.76 -17.93
CA TYR A 181 0.15 3.51 -17.71
C TYR A 181 0.13 2.62 -18.96
N ARG A 182 1.29 2.46 -19.58
CA ARG A 182 1.52 1.54 -20.71
C ARG A 182 2.70 0.58 -20.45
N GLY A 183 2.96 0.26 -19.19
CA GLY A 183 4.01 -0.70 -18.79
C GLY A 183 5.43 -0.13 -18.74
N ASP A 184 5.64 1.15 -19.03
CA ASP A 184 6.96 1.79 -18.92
C ASP A 184 7.17 2.35 -17.50
N VAL A 185 7.74 1.52 -16.65
CA VAL A 185 8.07 1.85 -15.25
C VAL A 185 9.03 3.03 -15.15
N SER A 186 10.02 3.12 -16.05
CA SER A 186 11.04 4.18 -16.02
C SER A 186 10.42 5.55 -16.23
N ASN A 187 9.47 5.67 -17.16
CA ASN A 187 8.74 6.91 -17.40
C ASN A 187 7.89 7.33 -16.20
N HIS A 188 7.27 6.38 -15.48
CA HIS A 188 6.51 6.70 -14.27
C HIS A 188 7.41 7.16 -13.13
N VAL A 189 8.55 6.52 -12.92
CA VAL A 189 9.53 6.95 -11.91
C VAL A 189 10.10 8.34 -12.25
N ALA A 190 10.42 8.59 -13.52
CA ALA A 190 10.85 9.92 -13.98
C ALA A 190 9.75 10.98 -13.80
N ARG A 191 8.48 10.62 -14.03
CA ARG A 191 7.33 11.49 -13.77
C ARG A 191 7.18 11.79 -12.28
N ALA A 192 7.30 10.80 -11.41
CA ALA A 192 7.29 10.99 -9.96
C ALA A 192 8.37 11.96 -9.50
N ARG A 193 9.60 11.82 -10.00
CA ARG A 193 10.71 12.73 -9.70
C ARG A 193 10.35 14.18 -10.00
N ARG A 194 9.79 14.47 -11.18
CA ARG A 194 9.35 15.83 -11.55
C ARG A 194 8.28 16.39 -10.60
N GLN A 195 7.39 15.54 -10.08
CA GLN A 195 6.39 15.99 -9.12
C GLN A 195 7.00 16.35 -7.77
N LEU A 196 7.96 15.55 -7.30
CA LEU A 196 8.71 15.85 -6.07
C LEU A 196 9.51 17.15 -6.20
N GLU A 197 10.14 17.37 -7.36
CA GLU A 197 10.85 18.63 -7.68
C GLU A 197 9.90 19.84 -7.72
N ALA A 198 8.63 19.62 -8.07
CA ALA A 198 7.58 20.64 -8.06
C ALA A 198 6.90 20.80 -6.69
N ASP A 199 7.41 20.16 -5.64
CA ASP A 199 6.92 20.27 -4.26
C ASP A 199 5.43 19.87 -4.11
N VAL A 200 5.07 18.71 -4.68
CA VAL A 200 3.72 18.15 -4.60
C VAL A 200 3.30 17.90 -3.15
N PRO A 201 2.10 18.32 -2.70
CA PRO A 201 1.59 18.00 -1.36
C PRO A 201 1.08 16.55 -1.31
N LEU A 202 2.00 15.61 -1.49
CA LEU A 202 1.71 14.20 -1.69
C LEU A 202 1.16 13.52 -0.44
N LEU A 203 0.21 12.61 -0.63
CA LEU A 203 -0.21 11.60 0.34
C LEU A 203 0.25 10.21 -0.07
N ALA A 204 0.06 9.85 -1.34
CA ALA A 204 0.41 8.56 -1.88
C ALA A 204 0.53 8.58 -3.42
N TRP A 205 1.23 7.59 -3.95
CA TRP A 205 1.33 7.30 -5.37
C TRP A 205 0.27 6.28 -5.79
N TYR A 206 -0.74 6.69 -6.54
CA TYR A 206 -1.76 5.78 -7.09
C TYR A 206 -1.25 5.12 -8.36
N THR A 207 -0.95 3.83 -8.28
CA THR A 207 -0.17 3.13 -9.31
C THR A 207 -0.97 2.79 -10.56
N LEU A 208 -2.11 2.12 -10.41
CA LEU A 208 -2.98 1.74 -11.51
C LEU A 208 -4.40 1.49 -11.01
N ASP A 209 -5.38 1.84 -11.82
CA ASP A 209 -6.79 1.62 -11.56
C ASP A 209 -7.20 0.22 -12.05
N GLU A 210 -7.85 -0.57 -11.19
CA GLU A 210 -8.41 -1.89 -11.49
C GLU A 210 -7.50 -2.80 -12.33
N ALA A 211 -6.23 -2.89 -11.97
CA ALA A 211 -5.23 -3.64 -12.71
C ALA A 211 -5.62 -5.13 -12.87
N ASP A 212 -5.42 -5.69 -14.04
CA ASP A 212 -5.48 -7.13 -14.23
C ASP A 212 -4.16 -7.84 -13.87
N PHE A 213 -4.17 -9.18 -13.84
CA PHE A 213 -3.00 -9.97 -13.42
C PHE A 213 -1.78 -9.82 -14.34
N SER A 214 -1.96 -9.43 -15.58
CA SER A 214 -0.86 -9.21 -16.53
C SER A 214 0.01 -8.04 -16.12
N HIS A 215 -0.52 -7.10 -15.33
CA HIS A 215 0.19 -5.93 -14.85
C HIS A 215 1.03 -6.18 -13.59
N LEU A 216 0.86 -7.32 -12.89
CA LEU A 216 1.55 -7.59 -11.63
C LEU A 216 3.08 -7.41 -11.67
N PRO A 217 3.81 -7.91 -12.69
CA PRO A 217 5.25 -7.70 -12.75
C PRO A 217 5.64 -6.22 -12.85
N ALA A 218 4.89 -5.45 -13.64
CA ALA A 218 5.14 -4.03 -13.83
C ALA A 218 4.76 -3.21 -12.58
N LEU A 219 3.69 -3.59 -11.87
CA LEU A 219 3.30 -2.96 -10.60
C LEU A 219 4.34 -3.18 -9.51
N ARG A 220 4.91 -4.40 -9.41
CA ARG A 220 6.02 -4.68 -8.47
C ARG A 220 7.24 -3.83 -8.79
N ALA A 221 7.61 -3.75 -10.07
CA ALA A 221 8.72 -2.93 -10.51
C ALA A 221 8.48 -1.42 -10.27
N LEU A 222 7.25 -0.95 -10.50
CA LEU A 222 6.87 0.44 -10.23
C LEU A 222 6.94 0.76 -8.72
N ARG A 223 6.35 -0.10 -7.89
CA ARG A 223 6.46 0.03 -6.43
C ARG A 223 7.92 0.11 -5.98
N HIS A 224 8.76 -0.78 -6.49
CA HIS A 224 10.18 -0.79 -6.15
C HIS A 224 10.85 0.53 -6.54
N GLY A 225 10.67 0.98 -7.78
CA GLY A 225 11.25 2.24 -8.26
C GLY A 225 10.74 3.48 -7.53
N LEU A 226 9.46 3.50 -7.16
CA LEU A 226 8.89 4.59 -6.37
C LEU A 226 9.44 4.59 -4.93
N ASN A 227 9.52 3.43 -4.29
CA ASN A 227 10.05 3.32 -2.92
C ASN A 227 11.56 3.64 -2.84
N GLU A 228 12.32 3.40 -3.91
CA GLU A 228 13.73 3.85 -3.99
C GLU A 228 13.85 5.36 -4.19
N LEU A 229 12.96 5.95 -4.99
CA LEU A 229 12.95 7.38 -5.26
C LEU A 229 12.41 8.19 -4.09
N ASP A 230 11.34 7.72 -3.50
CA ASP A 230 10.53 8.41 -2.48
C ASP A 230 10.05 7.44 -1.41
N PRO A 231 10.91 7.09 -0.44
CA PRO A 231 10.55 6.22 0.67
C PRO A 231 9.60 6.89 1.67
N GLY A 232 9.35 8.18 1.52
CA GLY A 232 8.51 8.98 2.41
C GLY A 232 7.02 8.96 2.10
N HIS A 233 6.61 8.36 0.97
CA HIS A 233 5.19 8.29 0.61
C HIS A 233 4.84 6.89 0.10
N PRO A 234 3.72 6.31 0.58
CA PRO A 234 3.31 4.97 0.20
C PRO A 234 2.78 4.91 -1.23
N THR A 235 2.88 3.73 -1.83
CA THR A 235 2.14 3.37 -3.04
C THR A 235 0.74 2.88 -2.68
N TRP A 236 -0.26 3.21 -3.50
CA TRP A 236 -1.64 2.79 -3.34
C TRP A 236 -2.15 2.12 -4.62
N GLN A 237 -2.76 0.94 -4.48
CA GLN A 237 -3.34 0.16 -5.57
C GLN A 237 -4.79 -0.16 -5.27
N VAL A 238 -5.70 0.14 -6.21
CA VAL A 238 -7.13 -0.13 -6.10
C VAL A 238 -7.52 -1.30 -7.00
N ASN A 239 -8.32 -2.20 -6.46
CA ASN A 239 -8.86 -3.36 -7.16
C ASN A 239 -10.30 -3.65 -6.74
N ILE A 240 -11.08 -4.23 -7.65
CA ILE A 240 -12.47 -4.66 -7.41
C ILE A 240 -12.63 -6.18 -7.31
N ARG A 241 -11.56 -6.95 -7.51
CA ARG A 241 -11.56 -8.42 -7.55
C ARG A 241 -10.62 -8.99 -6.50
N ASP A 242 -10.15 -10.20 -6.72
CA ASP A 242 -9.27 -10.92 -5.80
C ASP A 242 -8.05 -10.09 -5.40
N ILE A 243 -7.88 -9.87 -4.10
CA ILE A 243 -6.82 -9.02 -3.53
C ILE A 243 -5.50 -9.78 -3.34
N GLU A 244 -5.57 -11.10 -3.17
CA GLU A 244 -4.42 -11.93 -2.80
C GLU A 244 -3.21 -11.77 -3.73
N PRO A 245 -3.37 -11.69 -5.07
CA PRO A 245 -2.25 -11.49 -5.98
C PRO A 245 -1.61 -10.10 -5.88
N TYR A 246 -2.31 -9.13 -5.26
CA TYR A 246 -1.89 -7.73 -5.20
C TYR A 246 -1.25 -7.33 -3.88
N LEU A 247 -1.12 -8.26 -2.92
CA LEU A 247 -0.61 -7.96 -1.59
C LEU A 247 0.82 -7.41 -1.56
N ASP A 248 1.59 -7.66 -2.60
CA ASP A 248 2.99 -7.26 -2.72
C ASP A 248 3.25 -6.14 -3.77
N VAL A 249 2.19 -5.58 -4.36
CA VAL A 249 2.34 -4.55 -5.40
C VAL A 249 2.18 -3.11 -4.90
N ALA A 250 1.70 -2.93 -3.67
CA ALA A 250 1.52 -1.62 -3.06
C ALA A 250 1.70 -1.68 -1.53
N ASP A 251 1.93 -0.52 -0.92
CA ASP A 251 2.02 -0.36 0.54
C ASP A 251 0.63 -0.22 1.16
N VAL A 252 -0.30 0.33 0.40
CA VAL A 252 -1.70 0.49 0.75
C VAL A 252 -2.56 -0.16 -0.33
N LEU A 253 -3.52 -0.95 0.10
CA LEU A 253 -4.49 -1.57 -0.78
C LEU A 253 -5.80 -0.79 -0.77
N GLY A 254 -6.51 -0.77 -1.88
CA GLY A 254 -7.78 -0.10 -2.03
C GLY A 254 -8.83 -0.99 -2.67
N GLY A 255 -10.08 -0.72 -2.37
CA GLY A 255 -11.23 -1.33 -3.03
C GLY A 255 -12.25 -0.27 -3.39
N ASP A 256 -12.86 -0.39 -4.55
CA ASP A 256 -13.85 0.55 -5.08
C ASP A 256 -15.12 -0.15 -5.56
N HIS A 257 -15.63 -1.05 -4.75
CA HIS A 257 -16.86 -1.76 -5.07
C HIS A 257 -18.07 -0.83 -5.11
N TYR A 258 -18.74 -0.78 -6.25
CA TYR A 258 -19.94 0.02 -6.45
C TYR A 258 -21.18 -0.76 -6.03
N LEU A 259 -21.67 -0.49 -4.82
CA LEU A 259 -22.72 -1.27 -4.16
C LEU A 259 -24.14 -0.82 -4.53
N VAL A 260 -24.31 0.46 -4.86
CA VAL A 260 -25.62 1.03 -5.13
C VAL A 260 -26.15 0.51 -6.46
N GLY A 261 -27.34 -0.10 -6.43
CA GLY A 261 -28.02 -0.65 -7.62
C GLY A 261 -27.56 -2.02 -8.10
N LYS A 262 -26.53 -2.65 -7.46
CA LYS A 262 -25.97 -3.94 -7.93
C LYS A 262 -26.28 -5.17 -7.06
N GLY A 263 -27.15 -5.03 -6.06
CA GLY A 263 -27.64 -6.16 -5.26
C GLY A 263 -26.66 -6.72 -4.24
N GLN A 264 -27.12 -7.77 -3.50
CA GLN A 264 -26.39 -8.33 -2.33
C GLN A 264 -25.06 -9.02 -2.67
N GLY A 265 -24.82 -9.40 -3.92
CA GLY A 265 -23.56 -10.03 -4.33
C GLY A 265 -22.33 -9.15 -4.09
N CYS A 266 -22.46 -7.86 -4.34
CA CYS A 266 -21.39 -6.88 -4.12
C CYS A 266 -21.05 -6.70 -2.63
N LEU A 267 -22.04 -6.75 -1.73
CA LEU A 267 -21.79 -6.67 -0.28
C LEU A 267 -20.97 -7.86 0.23
N LYS A 268 -21.26 -9.09 -0.25
CA LYS A 268 -20.47 -10.26 0.11
C LYS A 268 -19.04 -10.18 -0.38
N GLN A 269 -18.83 -9.68 -1.59
CA GLN A 269 -17.50 -9.49 -2.17
C GLN A 269 -16.72 -8.42 -1.41
N MET A 270 -17.34 -7.30 -1.08
CA MET A 270 -16.75 -6.26 -0.26
C MET A 270 -16.35 -6.78 1.12
N ASN A 271 -17.25 -7.50 1.81
CA ASN A 271 -16.96 -8.05 3.12
C ASN A 271 -15.80 -9.04 3.08
N ARG A 272 -15.75 -9.90 2.06
CA ARG A 272 -14.61 -10.82 1.85
C ARG A 272 -13.31 -10.03 1.63
N TYR A 273 -13.36 -9.00 0.78
CA TYR A 273 -12.22 -8.14 0.48
C TYR A 273 -11.70 -7.43 1.75
N MET A 274 -12.61 -6.82 2.52
CA MET A 274 -12.26 -6.15 3.77
C MET A 274 -11.71 -7.12 4.82
N ALA A 275 -12.30 -8.30 4.96
CA ALA A 275 -11.83 -9.32 5.89
C ALA A 275 -10.42 -9.82 5.53
N LEU A 276 -10.17 -10.05 4.24
CA LEU A 276 -8.86 -10.48 3.75
C LEU A 276 -7.81 -9.38 3.98
N ALA A 277 -8.10 -8.13 3.60
CA ALA A 277 -7.20 -7.02 3.83
C ALA A 277 -6.88 -6.82 5.32
N ALA A 278 -7.88 -6.96 6.20
CA ALA A 278 -7.67 -6.90 7.64
C ALA A 278 -6.78 -8.04 8.17
N SER A 279 -6.79 -9.21 7.50
CA SER A 279 -5.95 -10.36 7.86
C SER A 279 -4.52 -10.28 7.32
N CYS A 280 -4.27 -9.44 6.31
CA CYS A 280 -2.97 -9.32 5.63
C CYS A 280 -2.08 -8.21 6.23
N ARG A 281 -2.21 -7.91 7.51
CA ARG A 281 -1.37 -6.90 8.18
C ARG A 281 0.13 -7.21 8.01
N PRO A 282 0.99 -6.17 7.86
CA PRO A 282 0.75 -4.74 8.11
C PRO A 282 0.10 -3.95 6.96
N ALA A 283 -0.37 -4.60 5.88
CA ALA A 283 -1.06 -3.85 4.83
C ALA A 283 -2.24 -3.03 5.41
N THR A 284 -2.31 -1.78 5.04
CA THR A 284 -3.46 -0.92 5.34
C THR A 284 -4.38 -0.84 4.14
N MET A 285 -5.62 -0.44 4.37
CA MET A 285 -6.59 -0.28 3.31
C MET A 285 -7.21 1.11 3.35
N TRP A 286 -7.21 1.76 2.18
CA TRP A 286 -8.01 2.96 1.94
C TRP A 286 -9.10 2.60 0.94
N TYR A 287 -10.34 2.68 1.37
CA TYR A 287 -11.48 2.26 0.58
C TYR A 287 -12.11 3.44 -0.18
N CYS A 288 -12.51 3.20 -1.44
CA CYS A 288 -13.23 4.15 -2.28
C CYS A 288 -14.73 3.78 -2.31
N PRO A 289 -15.56 4.32 -1.41
CA PRO A 289 -16.99 4.06 -1.46
C PRO A 289 -17.62 4.80 -2.63
N GLN A 290 -18.64 4.18 -3.23
CA GLN A 290 -19.46 4.83 -4.26
C GLN A 290 -20.17 6.06 -3.67
N CYS A 291 -19.99 7.21 -4.31
CA CYS A 291 -20.64 8.48 -3.95
C CYS A 291 -21.46 9.09 -5.11
N PHE A 292 -21.82 8.27 -6.10
CA PHE A 292 -22.64 8.64 -7.26
C PHE A 292 -23.75 7.60 -7.46
N ASN A 293 -24.82 8.00 -8.19
CA ASN A 293 -25.95 7.14 -8.55
C ASN A 293 -25.74 6.50 -9.92
#